data_86e4636d9190634cfa8c2cc855015d58
#
_entry.id   86e4636d9190634cfa8c2cc855015d58
#
_cell.length_a   1.000
_cell.length_b   1.000
_cell.length_c   1.000
_cell.angle_alpha   90.00
_cell.angle_beta   90.00
_cell.angle_gamma   90.00
#
_symmetry.space_group_name_H-M   'P 1'
#
loop_
_entity.id
_entity.type
_entity.pdbx_description
1 polymer ?
#
loop_
_entity_poly.entity_id
_entity_poly.type
_entity_poly.pdbx_seq_one_letter_code
_entity_poly.pdbx_strand_id
1 'polypeptide(L)'
;MKSDMDVHGIIDNQKKEIERLYEKYTESLECYLSGKCDFDTVNSCGDSFFGYLEHCAAHNRTVDELNNTQWNQWLAETCIDVLHLILAHYKKYREVMNDNSIKPSSTAFASMQRIVKAHDKRSAKEIRNLFVNEDMPVYGFDNKGKEKLTKAHERIAAFSFGILLVILFIIIAIFIPNPTNFQYTFFRIILSAAVAGVVSFIPGFIEVKISNWVRAGGALAVFVIVYYVAPAAL
;
A
#
# COMPACT_ATOMS: atom_id res chain seq x y z
N MET A 1 15.14 13.85 3.48
CA MET A 1 14.79 15.17 2.93
C MET A 1 14.44 15.19 1.44
N LYS A 2 15.14 14.44 0.54
CA LYS A 2 14.73 14.38 -0.89
C LYS A 2 13.47 13.51 -1.14
N SER A 3 13.19 12.54 -0.28
CA SER A 3 12.04 11.64 -0.37
C SER A 3 10.70 12.32 -0.06
N ASP A 4 10.63 13.21 0.92
CA ASP A 4 9.36 13.82 1.35
C ASP A 4 8.85 14.90 0.38
N MET A 5 9.79 15.67 -0.24
CA MET A 5 9.42 16.66 -1.26
C MET A 5 8.87 16.03 -2.54
N ASP A 6 9.32 14.82 -2.89
CA ASP A 6 8.87 14.08 -4.08
C ASP A 6 7.44 13.55 -3.89
N VAL A 7 7.10 13.14 -2.68
CA VAL A 7 5.77 12.58 -2.35
C VAL A 7 4.68 13.64 -2.30
N HIS A 8 4.95 14.81 -1.71
CA HIS A 8 4.00 15.92 -1.76
C HIS A 8 3.69 16.33 -3.19
N GLY A 9 4.71 16.36 -4.07
CA GLY A 9 4.52 16.64 -5.49
C GLY A 9 3.67 15.57 -6.20
N ILE A 10 3.83 14.29 -5.85
CA ILE A 10 3.01 13.21 -6.39
C ILE A 10 1.55 13.37 -5.96
N ILE A 11 1.29 13.60 -4.67
CA ILE A 11 -0.05 13.80 -4.12
C ILE A 11 -0.75 15.00 -4.77
N ASP A 12 -0.06 16.12 -4.86
CA ASP A 12 -0.62 17.34 -5.48
C ASP A 12 -0.95 17.15 -6.95
N ASN A 13 -0.10 16.42 -7.68
CA ASN A 13 -0.37 16.07 -9.08
C ASN A 13 -1.56 15.12 -9.21
N GLN A 14 -1.70 14.15 -8.31
CA GLN A 14 -2.85 13.23 -8.30
C GLN A 14 -4.16 13.99 -8.00
N LYS A 15 -4.17 14.90 -7.02
CA LYS A 15 -5.34 15.73 -6.72
C LYS A 15 -5.76 16.59 -7.91
N LYS A 16 -4.83 17.31 -8.49
CA LYS A 16 -5.08 18.16 -9.68
C LYS A 16 -5.65 17.34 -10.86
N GLU A 17 -5.13 16.14 -11.06
CA GLU A 17 -5.61 15.30 -12.16
C GLU A 17 -7.00 14.73 -11.86
N ILE A 18 -7.31 14.37 -10.61
CA ILE A 18 -8.66 13.96 -10.19
C ILE A 18 -9.65 15.12 -10.41
N GLU A 19 -9.31 16.34 -9.98
CA GLU A 19 -10.13 17.54 -10.16
C GLU A 19 -10.36 17.82 -11.64
N ARG A 20 -9.31 17.81 -12.47
CA ARG A 20 -9.40 18.03 -13.91
C ARG A 20 -10.31 17.01 -14.63
N LEU A 21 -10.22 15.73 -14.23
CA LEU A 21 -11.06 14.68 -14.81
C LEU A 21 -12.51 14.79 -14.35
N TYR A 22 -12.73 15.20 -13.10
CA TYR A 22 -14.06 15.50 -12.58
C TYR A 22 -14.71 16.69 -13.32
N GLU A 23 -13.97 17.77 -13.56
CA GLU A 23 -14.43 18.91 -14.35
C GLU A 23 -14.86 18.48 -15.76
N LYS A 24 -14.02 17.68 -16.45
CA LYS A 24 -14.38 17.14 -17.77
C LYS A 24 -15.63 16.27 -17.76
N TYR A 25 -15.80 15.47 -16.73
CA TYR A 25 -16.98 14.65 -16.56
C TYR A 25 -18.23 15.51 -16.36
N THR A 26 -18.17 16.54 -15.52
CA THR A 26 -19.29 17.47 -15.29
C THR A 26 -19.61 18.31 -16.52
N GLU A 27 -18.61 18.80 -17.24
CA GLU A 27 -18.80 19.48 -18.54
C GLU A 27 -19.50 18.58 -19.58
N SER A 28 -19.14 17.28 -19.61
CA SER A 28 -19.79 16.33 -20.51
C SER A 28 -21.25 16.07 -20.13
N LEU A 29 -21.57 16.05 -18.83
CA LEU A 29 -22.96 15.97 -18.35
C LEU A 29 -23.78 17.21 -18.74
N GLU A 30 -23.22 18.41 -18.59
CA GLU A 30 -23.86 19.66 -19.03
C GLU A 30 -24.07 19.68 -20.54
N CYS A 31 -23.09 19.21 -21.31
CA CYS A 31 -23.19 19.05 -22.74
C CYS A 31 -24.36 18.13 -23.14
N TYR A 32 -24.48 16.97 -22.49
CA TYR A 32 -25.57 16.02 -22.70
C TYR A 32 -26.91 16.61 -22.31
N LEU A 33 -27.03 17.24 -21.14
CA LEU A 33 -28.29 17.86 -20.66
C LEU A 33 -28.73 19.01 -21.57
N SER A 34 -27.82 19.69 -22.23
CA SER A 34 -28.14 20.74 -23.22
C SER A 34 -28.42 20.19 -24.63
N GLY A 35 -28.38 18.87 -24.81
CA GLY A 35 -28.64 18.21 -26.10
C GLY A 35 -27.55 18.40 -27.14
N LYS A 36 -26.32 18.78 -26.73
CA LYS A 36 -25.18 19.05 -27.63
C LYS A 36 -24.27 17.84 -27.86
N CYS A 37 -24.33 16.84 -27.01
CA CYS A 37 -23.61 15.59 -27.16
C CYS A 37 -24.44 14.40 -26.69
N ASP A 38 -24.00 13.19 -27.04
CA ASP A 38 -24.61 11.94 -26.66
C ASP A 38 -24.09 11.46 -25.26
N PHE A 39 -24.74 10.45 -24.72
CA PHE A 39 -24.34 9.89 -23.43
C PHE A 39 -23.04 9.07 -23.53
N ASP A 40 -22.66 8.61 -24.70
CA ASP A 40 -21.38 7.90 -24.91
C ASP A 40 -20.21 8.82 -24.62
N THR A 41 -20.35 10.13 -24.92
CA THR A 41 -19.35 11.15 -24.51
C THR A 41 -19.24 11.23 -22.98
N VAL A 42 -20.38 11.26 -22.27
CA VAL A 42 -20.43 11.26 -20.80
C VAL A 42 -19.79 10.00 -20.23
N ASN A 43 -20.13 8.84 -20.81
CA ASN A 43 -19.58 7.56 -20.38
C ASN A 43 -18.05 7.53 -20.55
N SER A 44 -17.52 7.99 -21.68
CA SER A 44 -16.08 8.04 -21.93
C SER A 44 -15.33 8.95 -20.92
N CYS A 45 -15.91 10.10 -20.58
CA CYS A 45 -15.36 10.98 -19.53
C CYS A 45 -15.47 10.34 -18.15
N GLY A 46 -16.58 9.65 -17.86
CA GLY A 46 -16.79 8.88 -16.64
C GLY A 46 -15.76 7.76 -16.47
N ASP A 47 -15.55 6.95 -17.50
CA ASP A 47 -14.55 5.88 -17.50
C ASP A 47 -13.13 6.41 -17.22
N SER A 48 -12.79 7.57 -17.77
CA SER A 48 -11.51 8.22 -17.52
C SER A 48 -11.38 8.69 -16.08
N PHE A 49 -12.40 9.32 -15.53
CA PHE A 49 -12.42 9.82 -14.16
C PHE A 49 -12.45 8.70 -13.13
N PHE A 50 -13.38 7.76 -13.24
CA PHE A 50 -13.54 6.65 -12.32
C PHE A 50 -12.32 5.70 -12.38
N GLY A 51 -11.80 5.44 -13.59
CA GLY A 51 -10.62 4.63 -13.79
C GLY A 51 -9.36 5.25 -13.17
N TYR A 52 -9.18 6.55 -13.28
CA TYR A 52 -8.04 7.23 -12.67
C TYR A 52 -8.12 7.22 -11.14
N LEU A 53 -9.31 7.44 -10.56
CA LEU A 53 -9.49 7.36 -9.11
C LEU A 53 -9.28 5.93 -8.58
N GLU A 54 -9.75 4.90 -9.30
CA GLU A 54 -9.46 3.49 -8.98
C GLU A 54 -7.96 3.21 -9.04
N HIS A 55 -7.24 3.78 -10.03
CA HIS A 55 -5.79 3.68 -10.11
C HIS A 55 -5.10 4.31 -8.89
N CYS A 56 -5.49 5.53 -8.50
CA CYS A 56 -4.97 6.18 -7.29
C CYS A 56 -5.25 5.33 -6.04
N ALA A 57 -6.46 4.80 -5.92
CA ALA A 57 -6.85 3.92 -4.83
C ALA A 57 -6.02 2.61 -4.78
N ALA A 58 -5.74 2.02 -5.94
CA ALA A 58 -4.92 0.81 -6.03
C ALA A 58 -3.46 1.03 -5.63
N HIS A 59 -2.92 2.22 -5.90
CA HIS A 59 -1.52 2.59 -5.67
C HIS A 59 -1.30 3.42 -4.39
N ASN A 60 -2.36 3.66 -3.61
CA ASN A 60 -2.31 4.46 -2.40
C ASN A 60 -1.27 3.96 -1.37
N ARG A 61 -0.97 2.66 -1.36
CA ARG A 61 0.01 2.04 -0.45
C ARG A 61 1.43 2.61 -0.59
N THR A 62 1.81 3.09 -1.77
CA THR A 62 3.11 3.75 -1.98
C THR A 62 3.21 5.07 -1.21
N VAL A 63 2.08 5.73 -1.00
CA VAL A 63 1.95 6.98 -0.24
C VAL A 63 1.73 6.71 1.24
N ASP A 64 1.08 5.60 1.58
CA ASP A 64 0.80 5.15 2.96
C ASP A 64 2.09 4.82 3.74
N GLU A 65 3.13 4.34 3.05
CA GLU A 65 4.46 4.13 3.64
C GLU A 65 5.06 5.43 4.23
N LEU A 66 4.57 6.59 3.84
CA LEU A 66 4.99 7.90 4.29
C LEU A 66 4.07 8.52 5.36
N ASN A 67 3.10 7.73 5.84
CA ASN A 67 2.19 8.10 6.94
C ASN A 67 1.39 9.39 6.67
N ASN A 68 0.97 9.63 5.39
CA ASN A 68 0.19 10.80 5.03
C ASN A 68 -1.29 10.58 5.33
N THR A 69 -1.66 10.74 6.61
CA THR A 69 -3.03 10.55 7.10
C THR A 69 -4.04 11.46 6.39
N GLN A 70 -3.66 12.70 6.05
CA GLN A 70 -4.55 13.65 5.37
C GLN A 70 -4.89 13.20 3.94
N TRP A 71 -3.90 12.69 3.20
CA TRP A 71 -4.13 12.15 1.86
C TRP A 71 -5.07 10.94 1.91
N ASN A 72 -4.80 10.00 2.82
CA ASN A 72 -5.59 8.77 2.96
C ASN A 72 -7.04 9.08 3.32
N GLN A 73 -7.26 10.03 4.22
CA GLN A 73 -8.59 10.50 4.60
C GLN A 73 -9.31 11.15 3.41
N TRP A 74 -8.67 12.12 2.75
CA TRP A 74 -9.22 12.80 1.59
C TRP A 74 -9.58 11.82 0.46
N LEU A 75 -8.69 10.88 0.16
CA LEU A 75 -8.92 9.88 -0.87
C LEU A 75 -10.10 8.96 -0.52
N ALA A 76 -10.22 8.55 0.75
CA ALA A 76 -11.33 7.72 1.22
C ALA A 76 -12.67 8.44 1.13
N GLU A 77 -12.74 9.70 1.57
CA GLU A 77 -13.93 10.55 1.47
C GLU A 77 -14.31 10.76 -0.02
N THR A 78 -13.35 11.07 -0.87
CA THR A 78 -13.56 11.18 -2.32
C THR A 78 -14.07 9.87 -2.93
N CYS A 79 -13.54 8.72 -2.51
CA CYS A 79 -14.03 7.41 -2.97
C CYS A 79 -15.47 7.14 -2.53
N ILE A 80 -15.91 7.59 -1.35
CA ILE A 80 -17.30 7.47 -0.89
C ILE A 80 -18.22 8.22 -1.86
N ASP A 81 -17.93 9.49 -2.13
CA ASP A 81 -18.74 10.35 -2.98
C ASP A 81 -18.80 9.81 -4.43
N VAL A 82 -17.64 9.39 -4.94
CA VAL A 82 -17.55 8.90 -6.33
C VAL A 82 -18.21 7.53 -6.49
N LEU A 83 -18.23 6.66 -5.48
CA LEU A 83 -18.98 5.41 -5.56
C LEU A 83 -20.49 5.66 -5.67
N HIS A 84 -21.03 6.66 -4.95
CA HIS A 84 -22.42 7.09 -5.14
C HIS A 84 -22.67 7.66 -6.55
N LEU A 85 -21.73 8.48 -7.06
CA LEU A 85 -21.80 9.03 -8.41
C LEU A 85 -21.79 7.93 -9.49
N ILE A 86 -20.95 6.89 -9.31
CA ILE A 86 -20.90 5.72 -10.20
C ILE A 86 -22.25 5.02 -10.27
N LEU A 87 -22.93 4.83 -9.14
CA LEU A 87 -24.29 4.25 -9.14
C LEU A 87 -25.27 5.08 -9.97
N ALA A 88 -25.28 6.40 -9.76
CA ALA A 88 -26.13 7.31 -10.51
C ALA A 88 -25.81 7.29 -12.02
N HIS A 89 -24.50 7.27 -12.36
CA HIS A 89 -24.02 7.21 -13.73
C HIS A 89 -24.50 5.93 -14.44
N TYR A 90 -24.26 4.75 -13.87
CA TYR A 90 -24.66 3.48 -14.49
C TYR A 90 -26.18 3.31 -14.55
N LYS A 91 -26.91 3.82 -13.56
CA LYS A 91 -28.38 3.87 -13.63
C LYS A 91 -28.85 4.70 -14.83
N LYS A 92 -28.28 5.90 -15.01
CA LYS A 92 -28.61 6.76 -16.14
C LYS A 92 -28.18 6.15 -17.47
N TYR A 93 -27.03 5.50 -17.53
CA TYR A 93 -26.55 4.84 -18.74
C TYR A 93 -27.47 3.73 -19.19
N ARG A 94 -27.97 2.88 -18.28
CA ARG A 94 -28.98 1.85 -18.57
C ARG A 94 -30.29 2.43 -19.09
N GLU A 95 -30.75 3.52 -18.48
CA GLU A 95 -31.96 4.22 -18.93
C GLU A 95 -31.82 4.73 -20.37
N VAL A 96 -30.71 5.41 -20.68
CA VAL A 96 -30.47 5.99 -22.00
C VAL A 96 -30.32 4.93 -23.07
N MET A 97 -29.61 3.86 -22.79
CA MET A 97 -29.40 2.75 -23.72
C MET A 97 -30.58 1.76 -23.77
N ASN A 98 -31.55 1.92 -22.87
CA ASN A 98 -32.67 0.97 -22.69
C ASN A 98 -32.16 -0.48 -22.51
N ASP A 99 -31.05 -0.65 -21.79
CA ASP A 99 -30.41 -1.94 -21.56
C ASP A 99 -29.96 -2.08 -20.07
N ASN A 100 -30.71 -2.88 -19.33
CA ASN A 100 -30.47 -3.15 -17.93
C ASN A 100 -29.28 -4.10 -17.71
N SER A 101 -28.71 -4.70 -18.73
CA SER A 101 -27.56 -5.60 -18.61
C SER A 101 -26.22 -4.86 -18.52
N ILE A 102 -26.21 -3.57 -18.83
CA ILE A 102 -25.00 -2.74 -18.78
C ILE A 102 -24.48 -2.64 -17.35
N LYS A 103 -23.29 -3.17 -17.13
CA LYS A 103 -22.58 -3.11 -15.86
C LYS A 103 -21.05 -3.17 -16.07
N PRO A 104 -20.27 -2.60 -15.13
CA PRO A 104 -18.84 -2.70 -15.20
C PRO A 104 -18.35 -4.12 -14.89
N SER A 105 -17.08 -4.41 -15.13
CA SER A 105 -16.49 -5.71 -14.83
C SER A 105 -16.66 -6.09 -13.36
N SER A 106 -16.70 -7.38 -13.05
CA SER A 106 -16.94 -7.91 -11.68
C SER A 106 -15.93 -7.43 -10.63
N THR A 107 -14.76 -6.94 -11.04
CA THR A 107 -13.70 -6.41 -10.18
C THR A 107 -13.54 -4.90 -10.27
N ALA A 108 -14.37 -4.21 -11.04
CA ALA A 108 -14.32 -2.77 -11.15
C ALA A 108 -14.51 -2.09 -9.79
N PHE A 109 -13.82 -0.99 -9.59
CA PHE A 109 -13.87 -0.15 -8.39
C PHE A 109 -13.47 -0.87 -7.08
N ALA A 110 -12.81 -2.03 -7.19
CA ALA A 110 -12.48 -2.85 -6.02
C ALA A 110 -11.50 -2.17 -5.06
N SER A 111 -10.58 -1.32 -5.56
CA SER A 111 -9.62 -0.61 -4.71
C SER A 111 -10.27 0.55 -3.97
N MET A 112 -11.16 1.30 -4.64
CA MET A 112 -11.97 2.33 -4.00
C MET A 112 -12.85 1.72 -2.89
N GLN A 113 -13.54 0.61 -3.17
CA GLN A 113 -14.36 -0.13 -2.21
C GLN A 113 -13.55 -0.58 -0.98
N ARG A 114 -12.31 -1.05 -1.18
CA ARG A 114 -11.42 -1.46 -0.08
C ARG A 114 -10.98 -0.29 0.78
N ILE A 115 -10.63 0.85 0.16
CA ILE A 115 -10.26 2.07 0.89
C ILE A 115 -11.42 2.54 1.75
N VAL A 116 -12.63 2.64 1.20
CA VAL A 116 -13.83 3.03 1.95
C VAL A 116 -14.07 2.07 3.11
N LYS A 117 -13.98 0.75 2.88
CA LYS A 117 -14.15 -0.26 3.94
C LYS A 117 -13.12 -0.15 5.06
N ALA A 118 -11.87 0.23 4.72
CA ALA A 118 -10.81 0.43 5.70
C ALA A 118 -11.00 1.71 6.52
N HIS A 119 -11.53 2.78 5.89
CA HIS A 119 -11.70 4.08 6.49
C HIS A 119 -13.01 4.18 7.29
N ASP A 120 -14.14 3.83 6.70
CA ASP A 120 -15.48 3.87 7.30
C ASP A 120 -16.31 2.62 6.98
N LYS A 121 -16.42 1.75 7.98
CA LYS A 121 -17.20 0.51 7.87
C LYS A 121 -18.70 0.74 7.70
N ARG A 122 -19.24 1.87 8.21
CA ARG A 122 -20.67 2.19 8.11
C ARG A 122 -21.01 2.58 6.68
N SER A 123 -20.32 3.57 6.14
CA SER A 123 -20.49 3.98 4.74
C SER A 123 -20.21 2.84 3.77
N ALA A 124 -19.19 2.01 4.04
CA ALA A 124 -18.91 0.83 3.24
C ALA A 124 -20.08 -0.17 3.18
N LYS A 125 -20.76 -0.40 4.32
CA LYS A 125 -21.93 -1.29 4.38
C LYS A 125 -23.12 -0.71 3.62
N GLU A 126 -23.35 0.58 3.74
CA GLU A 126 -24.42 1.30 3.04
C GLU A 126 -24.21 1.26 1.53
N ILE A 127 -23.05 1.68 1.05
CA ILE A 127 -22.71 1.68 -0.38
C ILE A 127 -22.75 0.26 -0.94
N ARG A 128 -22.21 -0.72 -0.21
CA ARG A 128 -22.29 -2.13 -0.64
C ARG A 128 -23.73 -2.57 -0.89
N ASN A 129 -24.65 -2.24 0.01
CA ASN A 129 -26.07 -2.59 -0.16
C ASN A 129 -26.69 -1.91 -1.38
N LEU A 130 -26.35 -0.63 -1.62
CA LEU A 130 -26.79 0.08 -2.81
C LEU A 130 -26.24 -0.56 -4.09
N PHE A 131 -24.96 -0.97 -4.11
CA PHE A 131 -24.36 -1.68 -5.24
C PHE A 131 -25.02 -3.02 -5.50
N VAL A 132 -25.32 -3.80 -4.46
CA VAL A 132 -26.04 -5.09 -4.62
C VAL A 132 -27.45 -4.87 -5.19
N ASN A 133 -28.19 -3.87 -4.70
CA ASN A 133 -29.54 -3.58 -5.16
C ASN A 133 -29.58 -3.16 -6.64
N GLU A 134 -28.51 -2.54 -7.13
CA GLU A 134 -28.37 -2.10 -8.53
C GLU A 134 -27.57 -3.10 -9.40
N ASP A 135 -27.37 -4.35 -8.96
CA ASP A 135 -26.57 -5.38 -9.65
C ASP A 135 -25.16 -4.91 -10.06
N MET A 136 -24.56 -4.07 -9.23
CA MET A 136 -23.20 -3.54 -9.42
C MET A 136 -22.16 -4.39 -8.67
N PRO A 137 -20.89 -4.42 -9.12
CA PRO A 137 -19.86 -5.25 -8.52
C PRO A 137 -19.50 -4.79 -7.11
N VAL A 138 -19.42 -5.75 -6.17
CA VAL A 138 -19.06 -5.54 -4.75
C VAL A 138 -17.75 -6.24 -4.35
N TYR A 139 -16.94 -6.63 -5.33
CA TYR A 139 -15.77 -7.46 -5.11
C TYR A 139 -14.80 -6.89 -4.06
N GLY A 140 -14.57 -5.59 -4.06
CA GLY A 140 -13.67 -4.94 -3.10
C GLY A 140 -14.23 -4.91 -1.68
N PHE A 141 -15.54 -4.79 -1.50
CA PHE A 141 -16.18 -4.88 -0.20
C PHE A 141 -16.10 -6.30 0.38
N ASP A 142 -16.22 -7.33 -0.45
CA ASP A 142 -16.29 -8.72 0.00
C ASP A 142 -14.92 -9.40 0.08
N ASN A 143 -13.97 -8.99 -0.76
CA ASN A 143 -12.66 -9.61 -0.85
C ASN A 143 -11.56 -8.66 -0.37
N LYS A 144 -10.71 -9.16 0.54
CA LYS A 144 -9.46 -8.50 0.89
C LYS A 144 -8.55 -8.50 -0.34
N GLY A 145 -7.90 -7.37 -0.63
CA GLY A 145 -6.84 -7.31 -1.63
C GLY A 145 -5.71 -8.30 -1.25
N LYS A 146 -4.89 -8.70 -2.23
CA LYS A 146 -3.63 -9.36 -1.91
C LYS A 146 -2.81 -8.37 -1.08
N GLU A 147 -2.75 -8.60 0.23
CA GLU A 147 -1.88 -7.84 1.11
C GLU A 147 -0.44 -8.21 0.72
N LYS A 148 0.24 -7.32 -0.01
CA LYS A 148 1.71 -7.37 -0.01
C LYS A 148 2.12 -7.04 1.43
N LEU A 149 2.97 -7.88 2.01
CA LEU A 149 3.63 -7.59 3.28
C LEU A 149 4.17 -6.16 3.20
N THR A 150 3.68 -5.28 4.06
CA THR A 150 4.21 -3.92 4.13
C THR A 150 5.64 -4.00 4.63
N LYS A 151 6.49 -3.05 4.25
CA LYS A 151 7.88 -2.97 4.79
C LYS A 151 7.90 -2.98 6.31
N ALA A 152 6.85 -2.47 6.96
CA ALA A 152 6.68 -2.56 8.41
C ALA A 152 6.53 -4.01 8.90
N HIS A 153 5.74 -4.83 8.24
CA HIS A 153 5.60 -6.25 8.59
C HIS A 153 6.88 -7.04 8.33
N GLU A 154 7.60 -6.75 7.26
CA GLU A 154 8.91 -7.35 6.98
C GLU A 154 9.92 -7.01 8.07
N ARG A 155 9.95 -5.72 8.51
CA ARG A 155 10.82 -5.27 9.61
C ARG A 155 10.44 -5.93 10.93
N ILE A 156 9.15 -5.98 11.28
CA ILE A 156 8.67 -6.64 12.51
C ILE A 156 9.02 -8.13 12.48
N ALA A 157 8.86 -8.81 11.34
CA ALA A 157 9.21 -10.21 11.20
C ALA A 157 10.74 -10.42 11.38
N ALA A 158 11.58 -9.58 10.76
CA ALA A 158 13.02 -9.64 10.92
C ALA A 158 13.46 -9.35 12.37
N PHE A 159 12.85 -8.35 13.02
CA PHE A 159 13.10 -8.03 14.43
C PHE A 159 12.72 -9.19 15.36
N SER A 160 11.52 -9.77 15.20
CA SER A 160 11.05 -10.90 16.00
C SER A 160 11.94 -12.12 15.80
N PHE A 161 12.35 -12.39 14.56
CA PHE A 161 13.29 -13.46 14.24
C PHE A 161 14.67 -13.23 14.90
N GLY A 162 15.17 -12.00 14.86
CA GLY A 162 16.43 -11.63 15.51
C GLY A 162 16.38 -11.85 17.03
N ILE A 163 15.30 -11.43 17.71
CA ILE A 163 15.12 -11.66 19.16
C ILE A 163 15.06 -13.16 19.45
N LEU A 164 14.32 -13.94 18.67
CA LEU A 164 14.24 -15.39 18.85
C LEU A 164 15.61 -16.05 18.76
N LEU A 165 16.43 -15.64 17.78
CA LEU A 165 17.81 -16.14 17.65
C LEU A 165 18.69 -15.73 18.82
N VAL A 166 18.57 -14.50 19.36
CA VAL A 166 19.32 -14.06 20.55
C VAL A 166 18.96 -14.91 21.77
N ILE A 167 17.66 -15.16 22.00
CA ILE A 167 17.20 -16.01 23.10
C ILE A 167 17.75 -17.43 22.94
N LEU A 168 17.64 -18.00 21.73
CA LEU A 168 18.19 -19.33 21.44
C LEU A 168 19.69 -19.38 21.69
N PHE A 169 20.42 -18.35 21.29
CA PHE A 169 21.87 -18.25 21.51
C PHE A 169 22.22 -18.19 23.00
N ILE A 170 21.47 -17.45 23.81
CA ILE A 170 21.67 -17.39 25.26
C ILE A 170 21.47 -18.77 25.90
N ILE A 171 20.40 -19.48 25.49
CA ILE A 171 20.12 -20.83 25.97
C ILE A 171 21.30 -21.77 25.63
N ILE A 172 21.76 -21.76 24.37
CA ILE A 172 22.89 -22.59 23.93
C ILE A 172 24.16 -22.26 24.73
N ALA A 173 24.47 -20.96 24.98
CA ALA A 173 25.62 -20.50 25.71
C ALA A 173 25.63 -21.00 27.18
N ILE A 174 24.43 -21.12 27.80
CA ILE A 174 24.31 -21.69 29.17
C ILE A 174 24.67 -23.18 29.19
N PHE A 175 24.27 -23.94 28.14
CA PHE A 175 24.54 -25.38 28.08
C PHE A 175 25.91 -25.75 27.54
N ILE A 176 26.57 -24.85 26.79
CA ILE A 176 27.87 -25.08 26.17
C ILE A 176 28.85 -23.95 26.60
N PRO A 177 29.34 -23.97 27.85
CA PRO A 177 30.20 -22.89 28.37
C PRO A 177 31.59 -22.85 27.71
N ASN A 178 32.06 -23.99 27.18
CA ASN A 178 33.39 -24.13 26.54
C ASN A 178 33.22 -24.64 25.09
N PRO A 179 32.85 -23.79 24.15
CA PRO A 179 32.64 -24.21 22.76
C PRO A 179 33.97 -24.55 22.06
N THR A 180 33.94 -25.51 21.16
CA THR A 180 35.08 -25.79 20.25
C THR A 180 35.26 -24.62 19.26
N ASN A 181 36.42 -24.51 18.63
CA ASN A 181 36.70 -23.47 17.62
C ASN A 181 35.65 -23.45 16.48
N PHE A 182 35.17 -24.63 16.05
CA PHE A 182 34.11 -24.76 15.07
C PHE A 182 32.76 -24.21 15.61
N GLN A 183 32.36 -24.60 16.80
CA GLN A 183 31.12 -24.13 17.42
C GLN A 183 31.19 -22.62 17.67
N TYR A 184 32.34 -22.10 18.07
CA TYR A 184 32.56 -20.68 18.29
C TYR A 184 32.35 -19.86 16.98
N THR A 185 32.91 -20.32 15.86
CA THR A 185 32.72 -19.67 14.57
C THR A 185 31.26 -19.67 14.17
N PHE A 186 30.57 -20.81 14.37
CA PHE A 186 29.15 -20.93 14.07
C PHE A 186 28.28 -19.99 14.94
N PHE A 187 28.56 -19.94 16.24
CA PHE A 187 27.87 -19.03 17.17
C PHE A 187 28.07 -17.57 16.79
N ARG A 188 29.26 -17.20 16.37
CA ARG A 188 29.58 -15.85 15.89
C ARG A 188 28.73 -15.45 14.67
N ILE A 189 28.55 -16.34 13.71
CA ILE A 189 27.70 -16.11 12.53
C ILE A 189 26.24 -15.92 12.96
N ILE A 190 25.72 -16.83 13.82
CA ILE A 190 24.33 -16.75 14.30
C ILE A 190 24.09 -15.45 15.09
N LEU A 191 25.00 -15.08 15.99
CA LEU A 191 24.90 -13.85 16.78
C LEU A 191 24.90 -12.62 15.87
N SER A 192 25.78 -12.58 14.86
CA SER A 192 25.84 -11.48 13.89
C SER A 192 24.53 -11.34 13.11
N ALA A 193 23.95 -12.46 12.69
CA ALA A 193 22.67 -12.49 12.00
C ALA A 193 21.50 -12.07 12.91
N ALA A 194 21.50 -12.51 14.17
CA ALA A 194 20.49 -12.15 15.16
C ALA A 194 20.48 -10.64 15.45
N VAL A 195 21.64 -10.07 15.73
CA VAL A 195 21.78 -8.62 15.99
C VAL A 195 21.41 -7.80 14.74
N ALA A 196 21.82 -8.24 13.55
CA ALA A 196 21.43 -7.60 12.30
C ALA A 196 19.89 -7.61 12.09
N GLY A 197 19.22 -8.72 12.45
CA GLY A 197 17.77 -8.83 12.43
C GLY A 197 17.08 -7.85 13.38
N VAL A 198 17.57 -7.71 14.60
CA VAL A 198 17.05 -6.74 15.58
C VAL A 198 17.23 -5.30 15.09
N VAL A 199 18.41 -4.97 14.57
CA VAL A 199 18.72 -3.61 14.10
C VAL A 199 18.00 -3.26 12.79
N SER A 200 17.53 -4.25 12.02
CA SER A 200 16.73 -4.01 10.79
C SER A 200 15.44 -3.20 11.04
N PHE A 201 14.97 -3.16 12.31
CA PHE A 201 13.83 -2.34 12.72
C PHE A 201 14.16 -0.84 12.68
N ILE A 202 15.44 -0.46 12.83
CA ILE A 202 15.88 0.94 12.85
C ILE A 202 16.33 1.35 11.44
N PRO A 203 15.56 2.15 10.70
CA PRO A 203 15.91 2.53 9.33
C PRO A 203 17.13 3.46 9.28
N GLY A 204 18.08 3.14 8.40
CA GLY A 204 19.11 4.09 7.97
C GLY A 204 20.21 4.45 8.96
N PHE A 205 20.36 3.72 10.06
CA PHE A 205 21.20 4.18 11.18
C PHE A 205 22.71 3.94 11.00
N ILE A 206 23.13 2.95 10.21
CA ILE A 206 24.55 2.59 10.09
C ILE A 206 24.91 2.29 8.64
N GLU A 207 25.94 2.96 8.14
CA GLU A 207 26.61 2.64 6.89
C GLU A 207 28.09 2.34 7.18
N VAL A 208 28.56 1.15 6.79
CA VAL A 208 29.97 0.75 6.96
C VAL A 208 30.63 0.61 5.61
N LYS A 209 31.73 1.32 5.43
CA LYS A 209 32.59 1.19 4.27
C LYS A 209 33.77 0.28 4.65
N ILE A 210 33.76 -0.97 4.16
CA ILE A 210 34.81 -1.96 4.45
C ILE A 210 35.97 -1.80 3.49
N SER A 211 35.70 -1.40 2.24
CA SER A 211 36.66 -1.20 1.17
C SER A 211 36.10 -0.18 0.19
N ASN A 212 36.94 0.31 -0.72
CA ASN A 212 36.49 1.20 -1.81
C ASN A 212 35.41 0.53 -2.70
N TRP A 213 35.25 -0.78 -2.64
CA TRP A 213 34.36 -1.59 -3.47
C TRP A 213 33.13 -2.11 -2.69
N VAL A 214 33.15 -2.12 -1.35
CA VAL A 214 32.08 -2.70 -0.54
C VAL A 214 31.55 -1.68 0.44
N ARG A 215 30.29 -1.31 0.24
CA ARG A 215 29.47 -0.52 1.17
C ARG A 215 28.36 -1.41 1.71
N ALA A 216 28.24 -1.45 3.04
CA ALA A 216 27.15 -2.14 3.71
C ALA A 216 26.35 -1.13 4.53
N GLY A 217 25.03 -1.10 4.31
CA GLY A 217 24.11 -0.23 5.05
C GLY A 217 23.10 -1.01 5.89
N GLY A 218 22.62 -0.41 6.97
CA GLY A 218 21.59 -0.98 7.82
C GLY A 218 21.98 -2.32 8.46
N ALA A 219 21.12 -3.32 8.38
CA ALA A 219 21.32 -4.63 9.00
C ALA A 219 22.59 -5.35 8.53
N LEU A 220 22.96 -5.20 7.26
CA LEU A 220 24.19 -5.82 6.73
C LEU A 220 25.45 -5.19 7.33
N ALA A 221 25.44 -3.87 7.55
CA ALA A 221 26.55 -3.19 8.23
C ALA A 221 26.73 -3.71 9.65
N VAL A 222 25.67 -3.88 10.39
CA VAL A 222 25.67 -4.43 11.75
C VAL A 222 26.15 -5.87 11.79
N PHE A 223 25.67 -6.70 10.84
CA PHE A 223 26.19 -8.07 10.70
C PHE A 223 27.70 -8.09 10.56
N VAL A 224 28.26 -7.27 9.68
CA VAL A 224 29.70 -7.19 9.44
C VAL A 224 30.43 -6.70 10.68
N ILE A 225 29.96 -5.65 11.36
CA ILE A 225 30.58 -5.14 12.57
C ILE A 225 30.63 -6.24 13.64
N VAL A 226 29.48 -6.87 13.95
CA VAL A 226 29.42 -7.91 15.00
C VAL A 226 30.28 -9.10 14.62
N TYR A 227 30.30 -9.50 13.35
CA TYR A 227 31.13 -10.61 12.89
C TYR A 227 32.65 -10.36 13.09
N TYR A 228 33.09 -9.13 12.80
CA TYR A 228 34.52 -8.80 12.92
C TYR A 228 34.95 -8.40 14.34
N VAL A 229 34.05 -7.76 15.12
CA VAL A 229 34.37 -7.28 16.49
C VAL A 229 34.17 -8.39 17.51
N ALA A 230 33.31 -9.38 17.30
CA ALA A 230 33.20 -10.51 18.21
C ALA A 230 34.57 -11.20 18.35
N PRO A 231 35.05 -11.44 19.61
CA PRO A 231 36.41 -11.92 19.85
C PRO A 231 36.67 -13.22 19.08
N ALA A 232 37.86 -13.33 18.50
CA ALA A 232 38.28 -14.59 17.89
C ALA A 232 38.43 -15.65 18.97
N ALA A 233 38.08 -16.90 18.68
CA ALA A 233 38.46 -18.01 19.55
C ALA A 233 39.99 -18.06 19.64
N LEU A 234 40.53 -17.99 20.82
CA LEU A 234 41.94 -18.18 21.10
C LEU A 234 42.32 -19.66 21.04
#